data_0ef0f92424e73aae022e2455046c53c0
#
_entry.id   0ef0f92424e73aae022e2455046c53c0
#
_cell.length_a   1.000
_cell.length_b   1.000
_cell.length_c   1.000
_cell.angle_alpha   90.00
_cell.angle_beta   90.00
_cell.angle_gamma   90.00
#
_symmetry.space_group_name_H-M   'P 1'
#
loop_
_entity.id
_entity.type
_entity.pdbx_description
1 polymer ?
#
loop_
_entity_poly.entity_id
_entity_poly.type
_entity_poly.pdbx_seq_one_letter_code
_entity_poly.pdbx_strand_id
1 'polypeptide(L)'
;MSFRFWVPGPLPGQNEMIGAAKGCGGRGALYAAMKAKWTSDIVFCILAARVPKGLTRIRCEFEWVSPSKRHDPDNIEAAQKFIWDALCAPKKGRAGAGVIANDGWSQNAGSAHTHRLVDGYEKPGVWVTVVPV
;
A
#
# COMPACT_ATOMS: atom_id res chain seq x y z
N MET A 1 -6.53 19.23 -6.36
CA MET A 1 -5.83 19.07 -5.09
C MET A 1 -5.43 17.61 -4.93
N SER A 2 -4.22 17.33 -4.48
CA SER A 2 -3.74 15.97 -4.24
C SER A 2 -2.89 15.94 -2.99
N PHE A 3 -2.72 14.73 -2.44
CA PHE A 3 -1.95 14.51 -1.21
C PHE A 3 -0.97 13.37 -1.46
N ARG A 4 0.25 13.50 -0.99
CA ARG A 4 1.31 12.55 -1.30
C ARG A 4 1.98 12.05 -0.02
N PHE A 5 2.28 10.76 0.01
CA PHE A 5 3.05 10.18 1.11
C PHE A 5 4.03 9.12 0.59
N TRP A 6 5.08 8.90 1.36
CA TRP A 6 6.12 7.92 1.07
C TRP A 6 6.00 6.72 1.99
N VAL A 7 6.06 5.53 1.41
CA VAL A 7 6.12 4.28 2.16
C VAL A 7 7.48 3.65 1.92
N PRO A 8 8.33 3.54 2.98
CA PRO A 8 9.61 2.85 2.83
C PRO A 8 9.42 1.39 2.50
N GLY A 9 10.26 0.88 1.60
CA GLY A 9 10.20 -0.50 1.16
C GLY A 9 11.56 -1.16 1.17
N PRO A 10 11.71 -2.20 0.35
CA PRO A 10 10.72 -2.72 -0.61
C PRO A 10 9.54 -3.38 0.09
N LEU A 11 8.34 -3.19 -0.48
CA LEU A 11 7.15 -3.86 0.01
C LEU A 11 7.12 -5.31 -0.51
N PRO A 12 6.38 -6.21 0.18
CA PRO A 12 6.29 -7.59 -0.28
C PRO A 12 5.65 -7.68 -1.67
N GLY A 13 6.22 -8.50 -2.55
CA GLY A 13 5.63 -8.78 -3.84
C GLY A 13 4.59 -9.90 -3.76
N GLN A 14 3.91 -10.15 -4.87
CA GLN A 14 2.87 -11.18 -4.94
C GLN A 14 3.39 -12.56 -4.55
N ASN A 15 4.61 -12.92 -5.00
CA ASN A 15 5.19 -14.22 -4.69
C ASN A 15 5.49 -14.38 -3.19
N GLU A 16 5.92 -13.32 -2.54
CA GLU A 16 6.12 -13.32 -1.08
C GLU A 16 4.79 -13.48 -0.34
N MET A 17 3.74 -12.83 -0.82
CA MET A 17 2.40 -12.95 -0.25
C MET A 17 1.86 -14.37 -0.36
N ILE A 18 2.03 -15.00 -1.53
CA ILE A 18 1.62 -16.39 -1.76
C ILE A 18 2.43 -17.33 -0.85
N GLY A 19 3.74 -17.12 -0.76
CA GLY A 19 4.59 -17.89 0.13
C GLY A 19 4.18 -17.78 1.59
N ALA A 20 3.87 -16.59 2.06
CA ALA A 20 3.40 -16.37 3.43
C ALA A 20 2.04 -17.03 3.68
N ALA A 21 1.14 -17.01 2.70
CA ALA A 21 -0.17 -17.64 2.81
C ALA A 21 -0.07 -19.17 2.90
N LYS A 22 0.97 -19.78 2.29
CA LYS A 22 1.22 -21.22 2.29
C LYS A 22 2.21 -21.64 3.37
N GLY A 23 2.72 -20.70 4.16
CA GLY A 23 3.81 -20.93 5.07
C GLY A 23 3.47 -21.79 6.27
N CYS A 24 4.42 -21.87 7.22
CA CYS A 24 4.38 -22.71 8.40
C CYS A 24 3.04 -22.56 9.15
N GLY A 25 2.36 -23.67 9.41
CA GLY A 25 1.04 -23.68 10.03
C GLY A 25 -0.12 -23.74 9.05
N GLY A 26 0.10 -23.49 7.75
CA GLY A 26 -0.86 -23.72 6.66
C GLY A 26 -2.19 -22.99 6.74
N ARG A 27 -2.34 -21.99 7.61
CA ARG A 27 -3.60 -21.29 7.85
C ARG A 27 -3.52 -19.78 7.56
N GLY A 28 -2.55 -19.38 6.76
CA GLY A 28 -2.37 -17.97 6.43
C GLY A 28 -1.87 -17.11 7.58
N ALA A 29 -1.36 -17.71 8.67
CA ALA A 29 -0.89 -16.95 9.82
C ALA A 29 0.26 -15.99 9.48
N LEU A 30 1.21 -16.44 8.65
CA LEU A 30 2.32 -15.59 8.20
C LEU A 30 1.83 -14.45 7.32
N TYR A 31 0.86 -14.71 6.45
CA TYR A 31 0.26 -13.67 5.62
C TYR A 31 -0.52 -12.66 6.47
N ALA A 32 -1.28 -13.13 7.44
CA ALA A 32 -2.01 -12.25 8.34
C ALA A 32 -1.08 -11.34 9.14
N ALA A 33 0.04 -11.88 9.63
CA ALA A 33 1.05 -11.10 10.34
C ALA A 33 1.73 -10.07 9.41
N MET A 34 2.07 -10.49 8.20
CA MET A 34 2.65 -9.61 7.17
C MET A 34 1.70 -8.46 6.85
N LYS A 35 0.43 -8.76 6.62
CA LYS A 35 -0.60 -7.78 6.30
C LYS A 35 -0.80 -6.80 7.46
N ALA A 36 -0.90 -7.29 8.68
CA ALA A 36 -1.08 -6.44 9.86
C ALA A 36 0.09 -5.48 10.05
N LYS A 37 1.32 -5.98 9.90
CA LYS A 37 2.52 -5.14 10.03
C LYS A 37 2.56 -4.06 8.96
N TRP A 38 2.41 -4.43 7.70
CA TRP A 38 2.50 -3.46 6.61
C TRP A 38 1.37 -2.45 6.65
N THR A 39 0.14 -2.90 6.90
CA THR A 39 -1.00 -1.99 7.01
C THR A 39 -0.77 -0.97 8.14
N SER A 40 -0.31 -1.42 9.30
CA SER A 40 -0.03 -0.54 10.43
C SER A 40 1.07 0.47 10.12
N ASP A 41 2.17 0.03 9.51
CA ASP A 41 3.29 0.91 9.12
C ASP A 41 2.83 1.97 8.11
N ILE A 42 2.01 1.56 7.13
CA ILE A 42 1.51 2.46 6.10
C ILE A 42 0.53 3.48 6.70
N VAL A 43 -0.34 3.06 7.62
CA VAL A 43 -1.22 3.97 8.35
C VAL A 43 -0.40 5.08 9.02
N PHE A 44 0.70 4.73 9.66
CA PHE A 44 1.60 5.71 10.26
C PHE A 44 2.12 6.71 9.21
N CYS A 45 2.55 6.22 8.05
CA CYS A 45 3.03 7.08 6.95
C CYS A 45 1.95 8.05 6.49
N ILE A 46 0.71 7.58 6.35
CA ILE A 46 -0.43 8.39 5.91
C ILE A 46 -0.73 9.49 6.93
N LEU A 47 -0.78 9.12 8.20
CA LEU A 47 -1.06 10.07 9.29
C LEU A 47 0.05 11.11 9.43
N ALA A 48 1.30 10.69 9.31
CA ALA A 48 2.46 11.59 9.39
C ALA A 48 2.45 12.60 8.23
N ALA A 49 1.98 12.21 7.06
CA ALA A 49 1.86 13.09 5.89
C ALA A 49 0.62 13.99 5.95
N ARG A 50 -0.23 13.81 6.95
CA ARG A 50 -1.45 14.61 7.16
C ARG A 50 -2.43 14.55 5.99
N VAL A 51 -2.57 13.37 5.38
CA VAL A 51 -3.59 13.15 4.37
C VAL A 51 -4.97 13.30 5.03
N PRO A 52 -5.89 14.06 4.43
CA PRO A 52 -7.20 14.32 5.05
C PRO A 52 -8.01 13.04 5.26
N LYS A 53 -8.78 13.01 6.35
CA LYS A 53 -9.74 11.94 6.60
C LYS A 53 -11.09 12.28 5.99
N GLY A 54 -11.90 11.27 5.76
CA GLY A 54 -13.29 11.45 5.36
C GLY A 54 -13.49 11.87 3.91
N LEU A 55 -12.54 11.56 3.03
CA LEU A 55 -12.74 11.76 1.59
C LEU A 55 -13.77 10.75 1.09
N THR A 56 -14.60 11.17 0.14
CA THR A 56 -15.70 10.33 -0.36
C THR A 56 -15.20 9.31 -1.37
N ARG A 57 -14.39 9.75 -2.33
CA ARG A 57 -13.90 8.93 -3.43
C ARG A 57 -12.52 9.43 -3.84
N ILE A 58 -11.61 8.49 -4.08
CA ILE A 58 -10.23 8.83 -4.43
C ILE A 58 -9.72 7.92 -5.56
N ARG A 59 -8.76 8.46 -6.31
CA ARG A 59 -7.88 7.70 -7.18
C ARG A 59 -6.49 7.72 -6.56
N CYS A 60 -5.74 6.65 -6.68
CA CYS A 60 -4.36 6.59 -6.22
C CYS A 60 -3.41 6.44 -7.39
N GLU A 61 -2.30 7.18 -7.34
CA GLU A 61 -1.19 7.05 -8.27
C GLU A 61 0.01 6.55 -7.49
N PHE A 62 0.61 5.47 -7.96
CA PHE A 62 1.74 4.81 -7.31
C PHE A 62 2.99 4.98 -8.17
N GLU A 63 4.06 5.50 -7.59
CA GLU A 63 5.38 5.51 -8.20
C GLU A 63 6.24 4.52 -7.42
N TRP A 64 6.43 3.34 -7.98
CA TRP A 64 7.20 2.27 -7.37
C TRP A 64 8.68 2.48 -7.64
N VAL A 65 9.46 2.57 -6.56
CA VAL A 65 10.91 2.76 -6.62
C VAL A 65 11.55 1.46 -6.18
N SER A 66 12.10 0.72 -7.14
CA SER A 66 12.61 -0.63 -6.91
C SER A 66 14.14 -0.65 -6.87
N PRO A 67 14.74 -1.55 -6.04
CA PRO A 67 16.19 -1.64 -5.96
C PRO A 67 16.82 -2.28 -7.20
N SER A 68 16.06 -3.08 -7.95
CA SER A 68 16.55 -3.77 -9.15
C SER A 68 15.38 -4.18 -10.03
N LYS A 69 15.69 -4.70 -11.23
CA LYS A 69 14.69 -5.22 -12.17
C LYS A 69 14.33 -6.68 -11.91
N ARG A 70 14.65 -7.20 -10.72
CA ARG A 70 14.49 -8.62 -10.40
C ARG A 70 13.03 -9.08 -10.43
N HIS A 71 12.10 -8.22 -10.03
CA HIS A 71 10.68 -8.56 -9.96
C HIS A 71 9.91 -7.85 -11.07
N ASP A 72 8.94 -8.54 -11.66
CA ASP A 72 8.07 -7.96 -12.67
C ASP A 72 7.14 -6.91 -12.06
N PRO A 73 6.73 -5.89 -12.86
CA PRO A 73 5.86 -4.84 -12.35
C PRO A 73 4.58 -5.32 -11.67
N ASP A 74 3.91 -6.33 -12.23
CA ASP A 74 2.68 -6.86 -11.64
C ASP A 74 2.91 -7.51 -10.28
N ASN A 75 4.06 -8.16 -10.10
CA ASN A 75 4.45 -8.71 -8.80
C ASN A 75 4.63 -7.62 -7.74
N ILE A 76 5.24 -6.50 -8.13
CA ILE A 76 5.47 -5.34 -7.26
C ILE A 76 4.14 -4.65 -6.92
N GLU A 77 3.30 -4.43 -7.91
CA GLU A 77 2.03 -3.71 -7.77
C GLU A 77 1.03 -4.42 -6.86
N ALA A 78 1.19 -5.71 -6.65
CA ALA A 78 0.33 -6.46 -5.75
C ALA A 78 0.31 -5.87 -4.32
N ALA A 79 1.38 -5.21 -3.91
CA ALA A 79 1.49 -4.57 -2.60
C ALA A 79 0.53 -3.38 -2.44
N GLN A 80 -0.08 -2.87 -3.51
CA GLN A 80 -1.08 -1.80 -3.41
C GLN A 80 -2.23 -2.17 -2.46
N LYS A 81 -2.51 -3.46 -2.32
CA LYS A 81 -3.56 -3.92 -1.43
C LYS A 81 -3.34 -3.46 0.01
N PHE A 82 -2.11 -3.52 0.50
CA PHE A 82 -1.79 -3.04 1.85
C PHE A 82 -2.02 -1.54 1.98
N ILE A 83 -1.75 -0.79 0.91
CA ILE A 83 -1.91 0.66 0.89
C ILE A 83 -3.39 1.03 0.87
N TRP A 84 -4.19 0.37 0.02
CA TRP A 84 -5.63 0.59 -0.01
C TRP A 84 -6.28 0.24 1.33
N ASP A 85 -5.88 -0.87 1.94
CA ASP A 85 -6.38 -1.26 3.26
C ASP A 85 -6.03 -0.21 4.33
N ALA A 86 -4.82 0.35 4.27
CA ALA A 86 -4.38 1.38 5.20
C ALA A 86 -5.13 2.71 5.03
N LEU A 87 -5.57 3.02 3.82
CA LEU A 87 -6.37 4.23 3.54
C LEU A 87 -7.79 4.14 4.09
N CYS A 88 -8.29 2.93 4.30
CA CYS A 88 -9.65 2.70 4.80
C CYS A 88 -9.80 3.08 6.27
N ALA A 89 -11.05 3.22 6.70
CA ALA A 89 -11.37 3.39 8.11
C ALA A 89 -10.94 2.15 8.90
N PRO A 90 -10.51 2.33 10.15
CA PRO A 90 -10.14 1.19 10.98
C PRO A 90 -11.34 0.27 11.22
N LYS A 91 -11.07 -1.03 11.28
CA LYS A 91 -12.05 -2.06 11.60
C LYS A 91 -11.53 -2.87 12.78
N LYS A 92 -12.40 -3.66 13.41
CA LYS A 92 -12.00 -4.53 14.50
C LYS A 92 -10.85 -5.43 14.05
N GLY A 93 -9.72 -5.34 14.73
CA GLY A 93 -8.52 -6.13 14.42
C GLY A 93 -7.70 -5.61 13.23
N ARG A 94 -8.03 -4.45 12.67
CA ARG A 94 -7.27 -3.87 11.55
C ARG A 94 -7.13 -2.36 11.70
N ALA A 95 -5.88 -1.88 11.61
CA ALA A 95 -5.59 -0.46 11.58
C ALA A 95 -6.10 0.18 10.29
N GLY A 96 -6.39 1.48 10.33
CA GLY A 96 -6.79 2.25 9.17
C GLY A 96 -6.61 3.74 9.43
N ALA A 97 -6.30 4.50 8.39
CA ALA A 97 -6.10 5.94 8.50
C ALA A 97 -7.41 6.73 8.34
N GLY A 98 -8.46 6.10 7.82
CA GLY A 98 -9.76 6.75 7.67
C GLY A 98 -9.81 7.82 6.57
N VAL A 99 -8.93 7.75 5.59
CA VAL A 99 -8.98 8.66 4.43
C VAL A 99 -10.27 8.43 3.65
N ILE A 100 -10.64 7.17 3.44
CA ILE A 100 -11.90 6.75 2.85
C ILE A 100 -12.58 5.75 3.79
N ALA A 101 -13.89 5.55 3.62
CA ALA A 101 -14.62 4.62 4.47
C ALA A 101 -14.23 3.16 4.20
N ASN A 102 -14.12 2.79 2.93
CA ASN A 102 -13.67 1.48 2.46
C ASN A 102 -13.17 1.62 1.02
N ASP A 103 -12.61 0.54 0.47
CA ASP A 103 -12.05 0.53 -0.87
C ASP A 103 -12.98 -0.08 -1.94
N GLY A 104 -14.27 -0.03 -1.71
CA GLY A 104 -15.27 -0.54 -2.65
C GLY A 104 -15.45 0.35 -3.88
N TRP A 105 -16.35 -0.06 -4.75
CA TRP A 105 -16.62 0.62 -6.03
C TRP A 105 -16.96 2.10 -5.88
N SER A 106 -17.63 2.48 -4.78
CA SER A 106 -18.04 3.86 -4.56
C SER A 106 -16.88 4.76 -4.13
N GLN A 107 -15.87 4.23 -3.46
CA GLN A 107 -14.77 5.00 -2.90
C GLN A 107 -13.50 4.91 -3.72
N ASN A 108 -13.27 3.78 -4.40
CA ASN A 108 -12.07 3.54 -5.18
C ASN A 108 -12.31 3.88 -6.64
N ALA A 109 -11.73 4.98 -7.10
CA ALA A 109 -11.84 5.44 -8.49
C ALA A 109 -10.73 4.89 -9.38
N GLY A 110 -9.88 4.02 -8.86
CA GLY A 110 -8.85 3.35 -9.63
C GLY A 110 -7.43 3.64 -9.17
N SER A 111 -6.50 2.93 -9.79
CA SER A 111 -5.07 3.01 -9.53
C SER A 111 -4.32 3.21 -10.83
N ALA A 112 -3.24 3.99 -10.77
CA ALA A 112 -2.28 4.12 -11.84
C ALA A 112 -0.88 3.81 -11.28
N HIS A 113 -0.04 3.16 -12.06
CA HIS A 113 1.27 2.71 -11.61
C HIS A 113 2.36 3.14 -12.57
N THR A 114 3.46 3.64 -12.02
CA THR A 114 4.71 3.85 -12.73
C THR A 114 5.83 3.17 -11.96
N HIS A 115 6.88 2.80 -12.66
CA HIS A 115 8.01 2.06 -12.10
C HIS A 115 9.31 2.71 -12.50
N ARG A 116 10.23 2.81 -11.54
CA ARG A 116 11.60 3.22 -11.80
C ARG A 116 12.54 2.57 -10.81
N LEU A 117 13.81 2.56 -11.13
CA LEU A 117 14.85 2.09 -10.21
C LEU A 117 15.29 3.22 -9.28
N VAL A 118 15.85 2.84 -8.13
CA VAL A 118 16.48 3.78 -7.22
C VAL A 118 17.58 4.57 -7.95
N ASP A 119 17.73 5.84 -7.59
CA ASP A 119 18.72 6.74 -8.15
C ASP A 119 19.64 7.23 -7.05
N GLY A 120 20.96 7.09 -7.25
CA GLY A 120 21.95 7.51 -6.27
C GLY A 120 21.77 6.85 -4.92
N TYR A 121 21.62 7.65 -3.87
CA TYR A 121 21.43 7.16 -2.50
C TYR A 121 19.96 6.97 -2.12
N GLU A 122 19.06 7.04 -3.07
CA GLU A 122 17.64 6.86 -2.86
C GLU A 122 17.35 5.44 -2.33
N LYS A 123 16.38 5.33 -1.44
CA LYS A 123 15.96 4.05 -0.90
C LYS A 123 14.73 3.53 -1.65
N PRO A 124 14.56 2.19 -1.74
CA PRO A 124 13.37 1.64 -2.37
C PRO A 124 12.11 1.91 -1.53
N GLY A 125 10.99 1.95 -2.20
CA GLY A 125 9.70 2.19 -1.58
C GLY A 125 8.67 2.59 -2.62
N VAL A 126 7.64 3.31 -2.19
CA VAL A 126 6.62 3.80 -3.10
C VAL A 126 6.14 5.19 -2.69
N TRP A 127 6.03 6.07 -3.68
CA TRP A 127 5.31 7.33 -3.56
C TRP A 127 3.86 7.09 -3.92
N VAL A 128 2.96 7.49 -3.03
CA VAL A 128 1.51 7.37 -3.26
C VAL A 128 0.92 8.77 -3.32
N THR A 129 0.23 9.05 -4.41
CA THR A 129 -0.52 10.31 -4.56
C THR A 129 -2.00 9.98 -4.49
N VAL A 130 -2.68 10.58 -3.50
CA VAL A 130 -4.12 10.45 -3.30
C VAL A 130 -4.79 11.63 -3.99
N VAL A 131 -5.65 11.33 -4.97
CA VAL A 131 -6.34 12.35 -5.75
C VAL A 131 -7.84 12.23 -5.48
N PRO A 132 -8.44 13.21 -4.77
CA PRO A 132 -9.90 13.24 -4.60
C PRO A 132 -10.60 13.37 -5.95
N VAL A 133 -11.69 12.64 -6.11
CA VAL A 133 -12.45 12.60 -7.36
C VAL A 133 -13.86 13.15 -7.13
#